data_22bf1409f8397c9ab4965b0749e11bae
#
_entry.id   22bf1409f8397c9ab4965b0749e11bae
#
_cell.length_a   1.000
_cell.length_b   1.000
_cell.length_c   1.000
_cell.angle_alpha   90.00
_cell.angle_beta   90.00
_cell.angle_gamma   90.00
#
_symmetry.space_group_name_H-M   'P 1'
#
loop_
_entity.id
_entity.type
_entity.pdbx_description
1 polymer ?
#
loop_
_entity_poly.entity_id
_entity_poly.type
_entity_poly.pdbx_seq_one_letter_code
_entity_poly.pdbx_strand_id
1 'polypeptide(L)'
;LTTILRKEWGYQGMVVTDWFGGRDAVGQVQAGNDLLMPGKIRQQDSIRQALKTGKLSMADVDRNVRRVLELILKTPRFKGYPYSEQPDLKAHASVTREAAAEGMILLKNDGKTLPLAADVRDIAVFGNTSYQFIAGGTGSGDVEEAYSVSLEEGLTGAGFILDKGLKQHYLDYIRAEEAKIDWKKYNHVTPPRIVECTLDEGLIRRKAEETDMAMITIGRNAGEYSDRKVKDDFELCADEREMLEKVTRIFHQEGKKVVVILNIGGVIETASWKDRPDAILLA
;
A
#
# COMPACT_ATOMS: atom_id res chain seq x y z
N LEU A 1 19.82 22.76 5.25
CA LEU A 1 19.94 22.63 3.79
C LEU A 1 21.29 23.15 3.29
N THR A 2 21.64 24.43 3.56
CA THR A 2 22.84 25.05 2.99
C THR A 2 24.13 24.36 3.43
N THR A 3 24.32 24.08 4.72
CA THR A 3 25.56 23.50 5.23
C THR A 3 25.68 22.02 4.81
N ILE A 4 24.81 21.16 5.29
CA ILE A 4 24.94 19.71 5.08
C ILE A 4 24.67 19.36 3.62
N LEU A 5 23.43 19.62 3.14
CA LEU A 5 23.02 19.16 1.82
C LEU A 5 23.85 19.77 0.67
N ARG A 6 24.08 21.09 0.72
CA ARG A 6 24.70 21.78 -0.42
C ARG A 6 26.22 21.89 -0.33
N LYS A 7 26.78 22.21 0.88
CA LYS A 7 28.24 22.35 1.02
C LYS A 7 28.94 21.01 1.23
N GLU A 8 28.45 20.19 2.17
CA GLU A 8 29.11 18.94 2.51
C GLU A 8 28.79 17.83 1.48
N TRP A 9 27.51 17.68 1.08
CA TRP A 9 27.09 16.65 0.10
C TRP A 9 27.14 17.12 -1.36
N GLY A 10 27.39 18.41 -1.62
CA GLY A 10 27.54 18.95 -2.96
C GLY A 10 26.26 18.99 -3.81
N TYR A 11 25.09 18.92 -3.20
CA TYR A 11 23.82 18.89 -3.94
C TYR A 11 23.55 20.21 -4.65
N GLN A 12 23.37 20.16 -5.96
CA GLN A 12 23.15 21.32 -6.83
C GLN A 12 21.71 21.51 -7.30
N GLY A 13 20.84 20.53 -7.06
CA GLY A 13 19.45 20.54 -7.52
C GLY A 13 18.53 21.48 -6.74
N MET A 14 17.28 21.55 -7.17
CA MET A 14 16.19 22.26 -6.48
C MET A 14 15.74 21.50 -5.24
N VAL A 15 15.36 22.23 -4.20
CA VAL A 15 14.72 21.70 -2.98
C VAL A 15 13.29 22.25 -2.92
N VAL A 16 12.34 21.36 -2.72
CA VAL A 16 10.92 21.68 -2.54
C VAL A 16 10.45 21.19 -1.18
N THR A 17 9.53 21.92 -0.55
CA THR A 17 8.87 21.40 0.66
C THR A 17 7.92 20.27 0.32
N ASP A 18 7.63 19.42 1.28
CA ASP A 18 6.38 18.71 1.30
C ASP A 18 5.19 19.66 1.40
N TRP A 19 3.97 19.21 1.08
CA TRP A 19 2.75 20.01 1.19
C TRP A 19 2.55 20.50 2.62
N PHE A 20 2.40 21.83 2.74
CA PHE A 20 2.29 22.52 4.03
C PHE A 20 3.53 22.41 4.93
N GLY A 21 4.64 21.88 4.43
CA GLY A 21 5.89 21.72 5.17
C GLY A 21 6.48 23.02 5.63
N GLY A 22 6.81 23.10 6.92
CA GLY A 22 7.41 24.27 7.54
C GLY A 22 6.44 25.43 7.83
N ARG A 23 6.82 26.25 8.82
CA ARG A 23 5.99 27.38 9.29
C ARG A 23 6.64 28.75 9.02
N ASP A 24 7.96 28.79 8.84
CA ASP A 24 8.73 30.03 8.63
C ASP A 24 9.18 30.12 7.17
N ALA A 25 8.39 30.77 6.32
CA ALA A 25 8.68 30.95 4.91
C ALA A 25 9.98 31.74 4.66
N VAL A 26 10.32 32.71 5.50
CA VAL A 26 11.52 33.52 5.38
C VAL A 26 12.76 32.71 5.67
N GLY A 27 12.76 31.99 6.80
CA GLY A 27 13.85 31.08 7.18
C GLY A 27 14.06 29.95 6.17
N GLN A 28 12.97 29.43 5.57
CA GLN A 28 13.06 28.42 4.51
C GLN A 28 13.77 28.96 3.27
N VAL A 29 13.41 30.16 2.79
CA VAL A 29 14.07 30.81 1.64
C VAL A 29 15.55 31.07 1.93
N GLN A 30 15.87 31.60 3.11
CA GLN A 30 17.28 31.83 3.54
C GLN A 30 18.07 30.52 3.61
N ALA A 31 17.47 29.45 4.10
CA ALA A 31 18.08 28.14 4.18
C ALA A 31 18.31 27.46 2.82
N GLY A 32 17.80 28.04 1.72
CA GLY A 32 17.95 27.51 0.37
C GLY A 32 16.92 26.44 0.02
N ASN A 33 15.72 26.51 0.59
CA ASN A 33 14.55 25.83 0.11
C ASN A 33 13.95 26.64 -1.04
N ASP A 34 13.93 26.09 -2.24
CA ASP A 34 13.73 26.84 -3.46
C ASP A 34 12.25 26.99 -3.84
N LEU A 35 11.40 26.06 -3.41
CA LEU A 35 9.96 26.07 -3.71
C LEU A 35 9.14 25.65 -2.48
N LEU A 36 8.18 26.50 -2.10
CA LEU A 36 7.26 26.26 -0.98
C LEU A 36 5.92 25.76 -1.51
N MET A 37 5.54 24.53 -1.15
CA MET A 37 4.29 23.92 -1.58
C MET A 37 3.22 23.96 -0.46
N PRO A 38 1.94 24.18 -0.80
CA PRO A 38 1.36 24.55 -2.10
C PRO A 38 1.46 26.04 -2.42
N GLY A 39 2.18 26.86 -1.63
CA GLY A 39 2.36 28.28 -1.89
C GLY A 39 1.21 29.15 -1.41
N LYS A 40 1.03 29.28 -0.09
CA LYS A 40 -0.04 30.10 0.50
C LYS A 40 0.24 31.59 0.35
N ILE A 41 -0.81 32.41 0.15
CA ILE A 41 -0.71 33.89 0.08
C ILE A 41 0.04 34.45 1.30
N ARG A 42 -0.24 33.96 2.50
CA ARG A 42 0.46 34.37 3.73
C ARG A 42 1.98 34.16 3.68
N GLN A 43 2.46 33.11 3.02
CA GLN A 43 3.89 32.87 2.83
C GLN A 43 4.50 33.92 1.88
N GLN A 44 3.79 34.24 0.79
CA GLN A 44 4.22 35.29 -0.15
C GLN A 44 4.28 36.65 0.55
N ASP A 45 3.29 37.01 1.35
CA ASP A 45 3.25 38.28 2.08
C ASP A 45 4.37 38.36 3.12
N SER A 46 4.67 37.26 3.82
CA SER A 46 5.80 37.19 4.76
C SER A 46 7.16 37.44 4.05
N ILE A 47 7.36 36.83 2.88
CA ILE A 47 8.56 36.99 2.07
C ILE A 47 8.66 38.47 1.58
N ARG A 48 7.58 39.02 1.03
CA ARG A 48 7.55 40.44 0.57
C ARG A 48 7.85 41.41 1.71
N GLN A 49 7.28 41.17 2.89
CA GLN A 49 7.51 42.01 4.07
C GLN A 49 8.95 41.87 4.56
N ALA A 50 9.53 40.68 4.55
CA ALA A 50 10.93 40.46 4.94
C ALA A 50 11.91 41.16 4.00
N LEU A 51 11.63 41.18 2.70
CA LEU A 51 12.40 41.96 1.72
C LEU A 51 12.31 43.46 2.00
N LYS A 52 11.11 44.00 2.26
CA LYS A 52 10.92 45.43 2.58
C LYS A 52 11.64 45.86 3.86
N THR A 53 11.74 44.99 4.83
CA THR A 53 12.40 45.28 6.12
C THR A 53 13.87 44.89 6.19
N GLY A 54 14.44 44.36 5.11
CA GLY A 54 15.83 43.91 5.07
C GLY A 54 16.12 42.61 5.84
N LYS A 55 15.10 41.91 6.32
CA LYS A 55 15.24 40.61 6.96
C LYS A 55 15.56 39.48 5.99
N LEU A 56 15.23 39.65 4.71
CA LEU A 56 15.55 38.75 3.62
C LEU A 56 16.24 39.55 2.52
N SER A 57 17.29 39.01 1.92
CA SER A 57 17.96 39.64 0.78
C SER A 57 17.37 39.21 -0.56
N MET A 58 17.37 40.09 -1.57
CA MET A 58 17.03 39.70 -2.93
C MET A 58 17.96 38.60 -3.46
N ALA A 59 19.23 38.61 -3.06
CA ALA A 59 20.18 37.58 -3.48
C ALA A 59 19.75 36.14 -3.02
N ASP A 60 19.08 36.02 -1.86
CA ASP A 60 18.55 34.74 -1.42
C ASP A 60 17.37 34.27 -2.29
N VAL A 61 16.50 35.22 -2.66
CA VAL A 61 15.35 34.92 -3.55
C VAL A 61 15.86 34.58 -4.95
N ASP A 62 16.76 35.40 -5.52
CA ASP A 62 17.31 35.17 -6.86
C ASP A 62 18.04 33.82 -6.97
N ARG A 63 18.76 33.44 -5.93
CA ARG A 63 19.44 32.15 -5.86
C ARG A 63 18.42 30.99 -5.96
N ASN A 64 17.30 31.05 -5.23
CA ASN A 64 16.27 30.02 -5.23
C ASN A 64 15.51 30.01 -6.55
N VAL A 65 15.12 31.19 -7.07
CA VAL A 65 14.47 31.34 -8.39
C VAL A 65 15.35 30.75 -9.48
N ARG A 66 16.67 31.04 -9.47
CA ARG A 66 17.61 30.49 -10.45
C ARG A 66 17.56 28.97 -10.50
N ARG A 67 17.54 28.28 -9.36
CA ARG A 67 17.50 26.83 -9.31
C ARG A 67 16.18 26.27 -9.86
N VAL A 68 15.07 26.94 -9.58
CA VAL A 68 13.77 26.57 -10.18
C VAL A 68 13.81 26.71 -11.70
N LEU A 69 14.35 27.83 -12.20
CA LEU A 69 14.49 28.07 -13.65
C LEU A 69 15.45 27.07 -14.30
N GLU A 70 16.57 26.76 -13.66
CA GLU A 70 17.53 25.76 -14.16
C GLU A 70 16.89 24.36 -14.26
N LEU A 71 16.01 24.01 -13.32
CA LEU A 71 15.24 22.77 -13.41
C LEU A 71 14.25 22.79 -14.57
N ILE A 72 13.50 23.89 -14.73
CA ILE A 72 12.53 24.05 -15.83
C ILE A 72 13.23 23.89 -17.19
N LEU A 73 14.39 24.50 -17.37
CA LEU A 73 15.18 24.40 -18.62
C LEU A 73 15.63 22.94 -18.92
N LYS A 74 15.74 22.10 -17.89
CA LYS A 74 16.13 20.70 -18.03
C LYS A 74 14.94 19.78 -18.28
N THR A 75 13.71 20.25 -18.07
CA THR A 75 12.52 19.38 -18.22
C THR A 75 12.33 18.91 -19.66
N PRO A 76 11.82 17.70 -19.87
CA PRO A 76 11.45 17.22 -21.20
C PRO A 76 10.48 18.16 -21.92
N ARG A 77 9.51 18.74 -21.20
CA ARG A 77 8.54 19.68 -21.76
C ARG A 77 9.22 20.93 -22.34
N PHE A 78 10.17 21.52 -21.62
CA PHE A 78 10.91 22.70 -22.13
C PHE A 78 11.73 22.37 -23.39
N LYS A 79 12.23 21.12 -23.47
CA LYS A 79 12.98 20.63 -24.64
C LYS A 79 12.09 20.18 -25.80
N GLY A 80 10.79 20.43 -25.75
CA GLY A 80 9.86 20.08 -26.81
C GLY A 80 9.55 18.58 -26.91
N TYR A 81 9.69 17.83 -25.81
CA TYR A 81 9.32 16.41 -25.77
C TYR A 81 7.84 16.25 -26.15
N PRO A 82 7.51 15.43 -27.15
CA PRO A 82 6.14 15.15 -27.52
C PRO A 82 5.50 14.28 -26.43
N TYR A 83 4.47 14.82 -25.80
CA TYR A 83 3.69 14.07 -24.80
C TYR A 83 2.25 13.93 -25.30
N SER A 84 1.56 12.92 -24.82
CA SER A 84 0.16 12.67 -25.09
C SER A 84 -0.65 12.82 -23.80
N GLU A 85 -1.81 13.44 -23.89
CA GLU A 85 -2.83 13.43 -22.84
C GLU A 85 -3.74 12.20 -22.94
N GLN A 86 -3.48 11.33 -23.89
CA GLN A 86 -4.16 10.06 -24.11
C GLN A 86 -3.14 8.91 -24.03
N PRO A 87 -2.69 8.53 -22.83
CA PRO A 87 -1.76 7.42 -22.69
C PRO A 87 -2.42 6.08 -23.07
N ASP A 88 -1.62 5.14 -23.56
CA ASP A 88 -2.06 3.77 -23.78
C ASP A 88 -2.18 3.03 -22.42
N LEU A 89 -3.35 3.16 -21.79
CA LEU A 89 -3.61 2.55 -20.48
C LEU A 89 -3.52 1.02 -20.52
N LYS A 90 -3.80 0.39 -21.66
CA LYS A 90 -3.69 -1.06 -21.80
C LYS A 90 -2.22 -1.50 -21.79
N ALA A 91 -1.35 -0.79 -22.49
CA ALA A 91 0.07 -1.05 -22.45
C ALA A 91 0.65 -0.79 -21.05
N HIS A 92 0.21 0.29 -20.38
CA HIS A 92 0.63 0.60 -19.00
C HIS A 92 0.18 -0.48 -18.02
N ALA A 93 -1.04 -1.02 -18.15
CA ALA A 93 -1.53 -2.11 -17.31
C ALA A 93 -0.66 -3.37 -17.42
N SER A 94 -0.13 -3.66 -18.62
CA SER A 94 0.81 -4.77 -18.81
C SER A 94 2.12 -4.55 -18.05
N VAL A 95 2.68 -3.34 -18.10
CA VAL A 95 3.89 -2.97 -17.34
C VAL A 95 3.64 -3.04 -15.83
N THR A 96 2.48 -2.55 -15.37
CA THR A 96 2.10 -2.61 -13.95
C THR A 96 2.00 -4.06 -13.46
N ARG A 97 1.40 -4.94 -14.27
CA ARG A 97 1.30 -6.37 -13.96
C ARG A 97 2.68 -7.03 -13.85
N GLU A 98 3.58 -6.75 -14.77
CA GLU A 98 4.94 -7.27 -14.75
C GLU A 98 5.70 -6.77 -13.51
N ALA A 99 5.66 -5.47 -13.24
CA ALA A 99 6.28 -4.88 -12.07
C ALA A 99 5.72 -5.45 -10.75
N ALA A 100 4.41 -5.67 -10.67
CA ALA A 100 3.79 -6.30 -9.50
C ALA A 100 4.28 -7.75 -9.32
N ALA A 101 4.35 -8.54 -10.39
CA ALA A 101 4.83 -9.90 -10.32
C ALA A 101 6.31 -9.99 -9.90
N GLU A 102 7.15 -9.08 -10.40
CA GLU A 102 8.56 -9.00 -10.01
C GLU A 102 8.77 -8.43 -8.59
N GLY A 103 7.83 -7.61 -8.11
CA GLY A 103 7.82 -7.04 -6.77
C GLY A 103 7.43 -8.03 -5.67
N MET A 104 6.76 -9.11 -6.00
CA MET A 104 6.34 -10.12 -5.02
C MET A 104 7.53 -10.87 -4.44
N ILE A 105 7.50 -11.15 -3.14
CA ILE A 105 8.60 -11.84 -2.44
C ILE A 105 8.08 -13.14 -1.83
N LEU A 106 8.69 -14.25 -2.23
CA LEU A 106 8.43 -15.56 -1.64
C LEU A 106 9.24 -15.71 -0.34
N LEU A 107 8.58 -15.47 0.80
CA LEU A 107 9.22 -15.48 2.12
C LEU A 107 9.44 -16.89 2.67
N LYS A 108 8.57 -17.83 2.32
CA LYS A 108 8.62 -19.23 2.73
C LYS A 108 8.02 -20.11 1.65
N ASN A 109 8.60 -21.31 1.44
CA ASN A 109 8.08 -22.28 0.48
C ASN A 109 8.50 -23.71 0.83
N ASP A 110 7.91 -24.28 1.86
CA ASP A 110 8.19 -25.64 2.31
C ASP A 110 7.59 -26.65 1.33
N GLY A 111 8.31 -27.74 1.09
CA GLY A 111 7.85 -28.81 0.23
C GLY A 111 7.53 -28.41 -1.21
N LYS A 112 8.06 -27.26 -1.70
CA LYS A 112 7.75 -26.73 -3.03
C LYS A 112 6.24 -26.52 -3.24
N THR A 113 5.58 -25.96 -2.25
CA THR A 113 4.12 -25.67 -2.28
C THR A 113 3.77 -24.71 -3.43
N LEU A 114 4.66 -23.75 -3.71
CA LEU A 114 4.57 -22.85 -4.86
C LEU A 114 5.72 -23.14 -5.86
N PRO A 115 5.48 -23.04 -7.20
CA PRO A 115 4.18 -22.82 -7.83
C PRO A 115 3.20 -23.96 -7.53
N LEU A 116 1.89 -23.68 -7.61
CA LEU A 116 0.86 -24.68 -7.36
C LEU A 116 1.02 -25.87 -8.30
N ALA A 117 0.81 -27.08 -7.79
CA ALA A 117 0.83 -28.29 -8.58
C ALA A 117 -0.30 -28.31 -9.61
N ALA A 118 -0.11 -29.01 -10.72
CA ALA A 118 -1.04 -29.00 -11.85
C ALA A 118 -2.40 -29.67 -11.54
N ASP A 119 -2.47 -30.48 -10.50
CA ASP A 119 -3.67 -31.18 -10.02
C ASP A 119 -4.49 -30.31 -9.03
N VAL A 120 -3.94 -29.22 -8.50
CA VAL A 120 -4.70 -28.27 -7.67
C VAL A 120 -5.72 -27.54 -8.54
N ARG A 121 -6.99 -27.59 -8.18
CA ARG A 121 -8.11 -26.97 -8.87
C ARG A 121 -8.99 -26.15 -7.95
N ASP A 122 -9.41 -26.74 -6.84
CA ASP A 122 -10.39 -26.19 -5.94
C ASP A 122 -9.69 -25.58 -4.71
N ILE A 123 -9.90 -24.29 -4.48
CA ILE A 123 -9.21 -23.54 -3.43
C ILE A 123 -10.20 -22.94 -2.45
N ALA A 124 -10.02 -23.23 -1.16
CA ALA A 124 -10.68 -22.52 -0.07
C ALA A 124 -9.89 -21.24 0.25
N VAL A 125 -10.52 -20.09 0.12
CA VAL A 125 -9.89 -18.78 0.35
C VAL A 125 -10.42 -18.16 1.63
N PHE A 126 -9.54 -17.91 2.58
CA PHE A 126 -9.84 -17.40 3.93
C PHE A 126 -9.29 -15.99 4.12
N GLY A 127 -9.89 -15.27 5.06
CA GLY A 127 -9.50 -13.92 5.46
C GLY A 127 -10.33 -12.84 4.77
N ASN A 128 -10.74 -11.84 5.54
CA ASN A 128 -11.52 -10.71 5.03
C ASN A 128 -10.83 -10.04 3.83
N THR A 129 -9.51 -9.87 3.90
CA THR A 129 -8.72 -9.21 2.85
C THR A 129 -8.68 -10.00 1.55
N SER A 130 -8.97 -11.30 1.56
CA SER A 130 -9.11 -12.08 0.31
C SER A 130 -10.25 -11.57 -0.57
N TYR A 131 -11.26 -10.94 0.05
CA TYR A 131 -12.47 -10.43 -0.60
C TYR A 131 -12.54 -8.90 -0.59
N GLN A 132 -11.66 -8.26 0.17
CA GLN A 132 -11.42 -6.82 0.18
C GLN A 132 -9.92 -6.54 -0.03
N PHE A 133 -9.41 -6.97 -1.18
CA PHE A 133 -7.99 -6.85 -1.51
C PHE A 133 -7.58 -5.38 -1.57
N ILE A 134 -6.47 -5.05 -0.93
CA ILE A 134 -5.99 -3.66 -0.82
C ILE A 134 -5.22 -3.33 -2.10
N ALA A 135 -5.78 -2.48 -2.95
CA ALA A 135 -5.17 -2.06 -4.21
C ALA A 135 -4.25 -0.85 -4.06
N GLY A 136 -4.48 -0.01 -3.05
CA GLY A 136 -3.70 1.21 -2.81
C GLY A 136 -3.67 1.63 -1.35
N GLY A 137 -2.88 2.65 -1.05
CA GLY A 137 -2.81 3.25 0.28
C GLY A 137 -3.98 4.20 0.58
N THR A 138 -3.85 5.00 1.65
CA THR A 138 -4.79 6.08 1.99
C THR A 138 -4.12 7.44 1.87
N GLY A 139 -4.89 8.53 1.88
CA GLY A 139 -4.37 9.87 1.64
C GLY A 139 -3.95 10.05 0.18
N SER A 140 -2.75 10.56 -0.09
CA SER A 140 -2.23 10.73 -1.46
C SER A 140 -1.91 9.39 -2.16
N GLY A 141 -1.91 8.29 -1.44
CA GLY A 141 -1.79 6.94 -2.01
C GLY A 141 -3.12 6.33 -2.47
N ASP A 142 -4.24 7.01 -2.20
CA ASP A 142 -5.58 6.63 -2.66
C ASP A 142 -5.84 7.30 -4.01
N VAL A 143 -5.53 6.59 -5.08
CA VAL A 143 -5.70 7.06 -6.46
C VAL A 143 -6.93 6.43 -7.10
N GLU A 144 -7.59 7.19 -7.99
CA GLU A 144 -8.72 6.66 -8.78
C GLU A 144 -8.17 5.78 -9.91
N GLU A 145 -8.11 4.48 -9.66
CA GLU A 145 -7.77 3.50 -10.67
C GLU A 145 -8.94 3.24 -11.62
N ALA A 146 -8.66 3.04 -12.90
CA ALA A 146 -9.68 2.69 -13.89
C ALA A 146 -10.30 1.31 -13.60
N TYR A 147 -9.52 0.40 -13.03
CA TYR A 147 -9.92 -0.91 -12.51
C TYR A 147 -8.79 -1.47 -11.64
N SER A 148 -9.14 -2.40 -10.76
CA SER A 148 -8.19 -3.27 -10.07
C SER A 148 -8.56 -4.73 -10.31
N VAL A 149 -7.59 -5.64 -10.16
CA VAL A 149 -7.82 -7.09 -10.24
C VAL A 149 -7.67 -7.67 -8.84
N SER A 150 -8.76 -8.17 -8.30
CA SER A 150 -8.78 -8.83 -6.99
C SER A 150 -8.05 -10.18 -7.01
N LEU A 151 -7.72 -10.70 -5.83
CA LEU A 151 -7.18 -12.06 -5.70
C LEU A 151 -8.12 -13.10 -6.34
N GLU A 152 -9.43 -12.96 -6.12
CA GLU A 152 -10.44 -13.85 -6.69
C GLU A 152 -10.41 -13.83 -8.22
N GLU A 153 -10.43 -12.64 -8.83
CA GLU A 153 -10.39 -12.49 -10.28
C GLU A 153 -9.10 -13.04 -10.87
N GLY A 154 -7.97 -12.81 -10.19
CA GLY A 154 -6.68 -13.36 -10.58
C GLY A 154 -6.65 -14.88 -10.56
N LEU A 155 -7.10 -15.51 -9.49
CA LEU A 155 -7.16 -16.96 -9.35
C LEU A 155 -8.15 -17.59 -10.35
N THR A 156 -9.35 -17.03 -10.46
CA THR A 156 -10.37 -17.52 -11.39
C THR A 156 -9.91 -17.34 -12.85
N GLY A 157 -9.28 -16.22 -13.16
CA GLY A 157 -8.68 -15.97 -14.48
C GLY A 157 -7.53 -16.92 -14.82
N ALA A 158 -6.85 -17.46 -13.81
CA ALA A 158 -5.83 -18.50 -13.96
C ALA A 158 -6.42 -19.92 -14.05
N GLY A 159 -7.74 -20.09 -13.93
CA GLY A 159 -8.44 -21.36 -14.08
C GLY A 159 -8.70 -22.13 -12.76
N PHE A 160 -8.47 -21.51 -11.59
CA PHE A 160 -8.81 -22.11 -10.30
C PHE A 160 -10.30 -21.90 -10.00
N ILE A 161 -10.85 -22.83 -9.22
CA ILE A 161 -12.22 -22.79 -8.72
C ILE A 161 -12.19 -22.39 -7.25
N LEU A 162 -12.89 -21.32 -6.90
CA LEU A 162 -12.98 -20.87 -5.52
C LEU A 162 -14.28 -21.32 -4.87
N ASP A 163 -14.22 -21.69 -3.58
CA ASP A 163 -15.40 -22.09 -2.83
C ASP A 163 -16.42 -20.95 -2.69
N LYS A 164 -17.55 -21.09 -3.36
CA LYS A 164 -18.61 -20.07 -3.41
C LYS A 164 -19.32 -19.88 -2.08
N GLY A 165 -19.46 -20.94 -1.31
CA GLY A 165 -20.13 -20.89 -0.01
C GLY A 165 -19.30 -20.12 1.01
N LEU A 166 -17.99 -20.37 1.04
CA LEU A 166 -17.06 -19.65 1.89
C LEU A 166 -16.97 -18.16 1.48
N LYS A 167 -16.88 -17.90 0.18
CA LYS A 167 -16.94 -16.53 -0.35
C LYS A 167 -18.19 -15.79 0.15
N GLN A 168 -19.37 -16.39 -0.03
CA GLN A 168 -20.62 -15.74 0.36
C GLN A 168 -20.65 -15.47 1.88
N HIS A 169 -20.15 -16.39 2.69
CA HIS A 169 -20.04 -16.22 4.13
C HIS A 169 -19.19 -14.99 4.50
N TYR A 170 -18.01 -14.83 3.89
CA TYR A 170 -17.15 -13.68 4.12
C TYR A 170 -17.79 -12.37 3.62
N LEU A 171 -18.39 -12.37 2.44
CA LEU A 171 -19.03 -11.16 1.89
C LEU A 171 -20.22 -10.67 2.75
N ASP A 172 -21.01 -11.60 3.30
CA ASP A 172 -22.12 -11.25 4.18
C ASP A 172 -21.62 -10.70 5.53
N TYR A 173 -20.57 -11.31 6.08
CA TYR A 173 -19.93 -10.82 7.29
C TYR A 173 -19.34 -9.42 7.08
N ILE A 174 -18.52 -9.22 6.05
CA ILE A 174 -17.89 -7.95 5.73
C ILE A 174 -18.95 -6.86 5.57
N ARG A 175 -20.00 -7.12 4.79
CA ARG A 175 -21.10 -6.16 4.58
C ARG A 175 -21.78 -5.77 5.89
N ALA A 176 -21.99 -6.73 6.79
CA ALA A 176 -22.59 -6.48 8.09
C ALA A 176 -21.69 -5.64 9.00
N GLU A 177 -20.38 -5.82 8.95
CA GLU A 177 -19.42 -5.01 9.71
C GLU A 177 -19.24 -3.62 9.13
N GLU A 178 -19.16 -3.48 7.80
CA GLU A 178 -19.08 -2.19 7.10
C GLU A 178 -20.27 -1.29 7.43
N ALA A 179 -21.47 -1.87 7.54
CA ALA A 179 -22.68 -1.13 7.88
C ALA A 179 -22.62 -0.48 9.27
N LYS A 180 -21.72 -0.91 10.15
CA LYS A 180 -21.51 -0.33 11.49
C LYS A 180 -20.54 0.86 11.47
N ILE A 181 -19.79 1.05 10.38
CA ILE A 181 -18.75 2.08 10.26
C ILE A 181 -19.37 3.39 9.77
N ASP A 182 -19.15 4.45 10.51
CA ASP A 182 -19.47 5.82 10.06
C ASP A 182 -18.35 6.34 9.14
N TRP A 183 -18.43 5.99 7.86
CA TRP A 183 -17.43 6.32 6.83
C TRP A 183 -17.15 7.82 6.71
N LYS A 184 -18.09 8.68 7.08
CA LYS A 184 -17.90 10.14 7.03
C LYS A 184 -16.79 10.63 7.96
N LYS A 185 -16.46 9.86 9.01
CA LYS A 185 -15.37 10.18 9.93
C LYS A 185 -13.98 9.89 9.37
N TYR A 186 -13.92 9.09 8.32
CA TYR A 186 -12.65 8.59 7.75
C TYR A 186 -12.31 9.20 6.40
N ASN A 187 -12.97 10.32 6.05
CA ASN A 187 -12.64 11.09 4.86
C ASN A 187 -11.17 11.57 4.98
N HIS A 188 -10.28 11.06 4.15
CA HIS A 188 -8.84 11.33 4.14
C HIS A 188 -7.98 10.66 5.22
N VAL A 189 -8.52 9.80 6.07
CA VAL A 189 -7.73 9.01 7.04
C VAL A 189 -7.98 7.53 6.83
N THR A 190 -7.04 6.69 7.27
CA THR A 190 -7.19 5.24 7.19
C THR A 190 -8.42 4.79 7.99
N PRO A 191 -9.42 4.15 7.36
CA PRO A 191 -10.58 3.63 8.07
C PRO A 191 -10.17 2.50 9.02
N PRO A 192 -10.98 2.20 10.04
CA PRO A 192 -10.72 1.07 10.90
C PRO A 192 -10.79 -0.21 10.08
N ARG A 193 -9.87 -1.13 10.35
CA ARG A 193 -9.92 -2.46 9.78
C ARG A 193 -11.12 -3.22 10.34
N ILE A 194 -11.84 -3.93 9.47
CA ILE A 194 -12.86 -4.88 9.90
C ILE A 194 -12.17 -6.01 10.65
N VAL A 195 -12.67 -6.34 11.83
CA VAL A 195 -12.18 -7.47 12.62
C VAL A 195 -12.27 -8.75 11.79
N GLU A 196 -11.29 -9.66 11.89
CA GLU A 196 -11.29 -10.88 11.10
C GLU A 196 -12.49 -11.76 11.42
N CYS A 197 -13.07 -12.37 10.39
CA CYS A 197 -14.22 -13.24 10.54
C CYS A 197 -13.85 -14.52 11.31
N THR A 198 -14.48 -14.73 12.45
CA THR A 198 -14.31 -15.98 13.22
C THR A 198 -15.11 -17.10 12.58
N LEU A 199 -14.44 -18.20 12.22
CA LEU A 199 -15.05 -19.35 11.58
C LEU A 199 -15.19 -20.53 12.54
N ASP A 200 -16.31 -21.22 12.40
CA ASP A 200 -16.55 -22.51 13.06
C ASP A 200 -15.63 -23.61 12.51
N GLU A 201 -15.06 -24.44 13.38
CA GLU A 201 -14.16 -25.53 12.95
C GLU A 201 -14.86 -26.56 12.04
N GLY A 202 -16.16 -26.80 12.22
CA GLY A 202 -16.92 -27.67 11.34
C GLY A 202 -17.03 -27.11 9.92
N LEU A 203 -17.13 -25.78 9.75
CA LEU A 203 -17.08 -25.15 8.43
C LEU A 203 -15.70 -25.34 7.81
N ILE A 204 -14.63 -25.04 8.54
CA ILE A 204 -13.26 -25.19 8.03
C ILE A 204 -12.98 -26.64 7.64
N ARG A 205 -13.42 -27.60 8.43
CA ARG A 205 -13.26 -29.04 8.13
C ARG A 205 -13.98 -29.44 6.85
N ARG A 206 -15.24 -29.03 6.66
CA ARG A 206 -15.95 -29.28 5.39
C ARG A 206 -15.18 -28.70 4.21
N LYS A 207 -14.62 -27.47 4.35
CA LYS A 207 -13.84 -26.86 3.27
C LYS A 207 -12.52 -27.60 3.02
N ALA A 208 -11.90 -28.12 4.06
CA ALA A 208 -10.73 -28.97 3.91
C ALA A 208 -11.04 -30.31 3.22
N GLU A 209 -12.25 -30.86 3.38
CA GLU A 209 -12.70 -32.06 2.67
C GLU A 209 -13.03 -31.77 1.19
N GLU A 210 -13.66 -30.62 0.91
CA GLU A 210 -14.22 -30.21 -0.41
C GLU A 210 -13.21 -29.61 -1.37
N THR A 211 -12.06 -29.10 -0.90
CA THR A 211 -11.10 -28.34 -1.72
C THR A 211 -9.69 -28.96 -1.66
N ASP A 212 -8.82 -28.61 -2.58
CA ASP A 212 -7.47 -29.19 -2.68
C ASP A 212 -6.48 -28.51 -1.73
N MET A 213 -6.70 -27.23 -1.40
CA MET A 213 -5.81 -26.45 -0.54
C MET A 213 -6.50 -25.24 0.07
N ALA A 214 -5.82 -24.58 1.00
CA ALA A 214 -6.24 -23.29 1.54
C ALA A 214 -5.30 -22.15 1.11
N MET A 215 -5.88 -20.98 0.87
CA MET A 215 -5.19 -19.70 0.85
C MET A 215 -5.74 -18.81 1.94
N ILE A 216 -4.87 -18.09 2.66
CA ILE A 216 -5.23 -17.13 3.70
C ILE A 216 -4.63 -15.79 3.31
N THR A 217 -5.43 -14.73 3.23
CA THR A 217 -4.90 -13.40 3.00
C THR A 217 -4.95 -12.58 4.29
N ILE A 218 -3.82 -11.97 4.64
CA ILE A 218 -3.69 -11.03 5.74
C ILE A 218 -3.40 -9.66 5.16
N GLY A 219 -4.26 -8.68 5.48
CA GLY A 219 -4.17 -7.33 4.94
C GLY A 219 -3.76 -6.29 5.95
N ARG A 220 -2.94 -5.32 5.49
CA ARG A 220 -2.63 -4.10 6.23
C ARG A 220 -2.62 -2.93 5.27
N ASN A 221 -3.51 -1.99 5.47
CA ASN A 221 -3.43 -0.73 4.75
C ASN A 221 -2.32 0.14 5.34
N ALA A 222 -1.67 0.92 4.50
CA ALA A 222 -0.76 1.97 4.90
C ALA A 222 -1.16 3.26 4.20
N GLY A 223 -0.93 4.38 4.86
CA GLY A 223 -1.30 5.67 4.29
C GLY A 223 -0.92 6.82 5.21
N GLU A 224 -1.32 7.99 4.79
CA GLU A 224 -1.07 9.23 5.50
C GLU A 224 -1.93 9.36 6.77
N TYR A 225 -1.51 10.24 7.65
CA TYR A 225 -2.20 10.73 8.85
C TYR A 225 -2.25 9.78 10.05
N SER A 226 -1.79 8.54 9.95
CA SER A 226 -1.70 7.65 11.11
C SER A 226 -0.52 6.70 11.03
N ASP A 227 0.18 6.56 12.15
CA ASP A 227 1.24 5.56 12.28
C ASP A 227 0.66 4.16 12.52
N ARG A 228 1.42 3.17 12.07
CA ARG A 228 1.16 1.77 12.39
C ARG A 228 1.33 1.52 13.89
N LYS A 229 0.54 0.59 14.45
CA LYS A 229 0.60 0.19 15.85
C LYS A 229 1.26 -1.17 15.99
N VAL A 230 1.89 -1.43 17.14
CA VAL A 230 2.46 -2.75 17.41
C VAL A 230 1.35 -3.78 17.59
N LYS A 231 0.48 -3.54 18.57
CA LYS A 231 -0.62 -4.46 18.90
C LYS A 231 -1.71 -4.43 17.82
N ASP A 232 -2.15 -5.60 17.40
CA ASP A 232 -3.26 -5.85 16.47
C ASP A 232 -3.06 -5.22 15.07
N ASP A 233 -1.82 -4.83 14.72
CA ASP A 233 -1.48 -4.25 13.43
C ASP A 233 -0.12 -4.76 12.91
N PHE A 234 1.02 -4.39 13.54
CA PHE A 234 2.29 -5.08 13.28
C PHE A 234 2.21 -6.55 13.70
N GLU A 235 1.67 -6.82 14.88
CA GLU A 235 1.30 -8.17 15.31
C GLU A 235 -0.06 -8.57 14.75
N LEU A 236 -0.29 -9.87 14.54
CA LEU A 236 -1.62 -10.38 14.22
C LEU A 236 -2.57 -10.15 15.40
N CYS A 237 -3.82 -9.77 15.13
CA CYS A 237 -4.85 -9.76 16.15
C CYS A 237 -5.27 -11.18 16.55
N ALA A 238 -6.05 -11.31 17.62
CA ALA A 238 -6.46 -12.61 18.15
C ALA A 238 -7.22 -13.45 17.10
N ASP A 239 -8.14 -12.81 16.38
CA ASP A 239 -8.98 -13.51 15.39
C ASP A 239 -8.18 -13.98 14.17
N GLU A 240 -7.21 -13.20 13.72
CA GLU A 240 -6.28 -13.59 12.64
C GLU A 240 -5.41 -14.78 13.06
N ARG A 241 -4.90 -14.79 14.30
CA ARG A 241 -4.12 -15.91 14.84
C ARG A 241 -4.96 -17.17 14.94
N GLU A 242 -6.18 -17.01 15.43
CA GLU A 242 -7.13 -18.13 15.55
C GLU A 242 -7.48 -18.71 14.18
N MET A 243 -7.81 -17.87 13.19
CA MET A 243 -8.07 -18.30 11.82
C MET A 243 -6.88 -19.06 11.24
N LEU A 244 -5.68 -18.46 11.30
CA LEU A 244 -4.45 -19.06 10.78
C LEU A 244 -4.18 -20.43 11.45
N GLU A 245 -4.33 -20.51 12.77
CA GLU A 245 -4.11 -21.75 13.51
C GLU A 245 -5.11 -22.83 13.15
N LYS A 246 -6.40 -22.51 13.15
CA LYS A 246 -7.46 -23.48 12.84
C LYS A 246 -7.35 -23.97 11.39
N VAL A 247 -7.19 -23.05 10.43
CA VAL A 247 -7.12 -23.41 9.01
C VAL A 247 -5.89 -24.27 8.75
N THR A 248 -4.70 -23.86 9.20
CA THR A 248 -3.48 -24.65 8.97
C THR A 248 -3.57 -26.03 9.62
N ARG A 249 -4.00 -26.11 10.86
CA ARG A 249 -4.13 -27.39 11.57
C ARG A 249 -5.11 -28.34 10.85
N ILE A 250 -6.27 -27.85 10.46
CA ILE A 250 -7.33 -28.70 9.87
C ILE A 250 -6.93 -29.14 8.45
N PHE A 251 -6.42 -28.26 7.61
CA PHE A 251 -5.96 -28.64 6.27
C PHE A 251 -4.77 -29.61 6.32
N HIS A 252 -3.83 -29.42 7.25
CA HIS A 252 -2.72 -30.37 7.43
C HIS A 252 -3.21 -31.75 7.93
N GLN A 253 -4.28 -31.83 8.73
CA GLN A 253 -4.88 -33.12 9.11
C GLN A 253 -5.43 -33.90 7.90
N GLU A 254 -5.88 -33.18 6.86
CA GLU A 254 -6.33 -33.74 5.59
C GLU A 254 -5.17 -33.87 4.55
N GLY A 255 -3.93 -33.65 4.96
CA GLY A 255 -2.76 -33.74 4.09
C GLY A 255 -2.67 -32.63 3.05
N LYS A 256 -3.42 -31.54 3.22
CA LYS A 256 -3.52 -30.42 2.27
C LYS A 256 -2.68 -29.24 2.68
N LYS A 257 -2.21 -28.46 1.67
CA LYS A 257 -1.31 -27.34 1.85
C LYS A 257 -2.04 -26.04 2.16
N VAL A 258 -1.33 -25.14 2.87
CA VAL A 258 -1.81 -23.81 3.21
C VAL A 258 -0.81 -22.75 2.79
N VAL A 259 -1.27 -21.77 1.99
CA VAL A 259 -0.49 -20.62 1.56
C VAL A 259 -1.02 -19.35 2.23
N VAL A 260 -0.15 -18.55 2.80
CA VAL A 260 -0.48 -17.21 3.29
C VAL A 260 -0.03 -16.16 2.29
N ILE A 261 -0.94 -15.25 1.94
CA ILE A 261 -0.68 -14.08 1.11
C ILE A 261 -0.70 -12.86 2.01
N LEU A 262 0.38 -12.10 2.03
CA LEU A 262 0.50 -10.84 2.75
C LEU A 262 0.22 -9.69 1.79
N ASN A 263 -0.97 -9.14 1.84
CA ASN A 263 -1.36 -7.93 1.12
C ASN A 263 -1.21 -6.73 2.07
N ILE A 264 0.03 -6.29 2.24
CA ILE A 264 0.40 -5.33 3.28
C ILE A 264 1.19 -4.13 2.74
N GLY A 265 0.80 -2.94 3.15
CA GLY A 265 1.56 -1.72 2.92
C GLY A 265 2.49 -1.41 4.11
N GLY A 266 3.61 -2.13 4.23
CA GLY A 266 4.57 -1.94 5.31
C GLY A 266 5.06 -3.25 5.91
N VAL A 267 5.43 -3.24 7.20
CA VAL A 267 5.97 -4.40 7.89
C VAL A 267 4.93 -5.12 8.75
N ILE A 268 5.08 -6.42 8.93
CA ILE A 268 4.27 -7.26 9.81
C ILE A 268 5.17 -8.26 10.56
N GLU A 269 4.81 -8.58 11.79
CA GLU A 269 5.49 -9.61 12.56
C GLU A 269 5.14 -11.00 12.01
N THR A 270 6.16 -11.80 11.72
CA THR A 270 5.99 -13.15 11.18
C THR A 270 6.61 -14.23 12.07
N ALA A 271 7.52 -13.90 12.98
CA ALA A 271 8.28 -14.87 13.75
C ALA A 271 7.40 -15.78 14.62
N SER A 272 6.28 -15.27 15.12
CA SER A 272 5.37 -16.04 16.00
C SER A 272 4.48 -17.05 15.27
N TRP A 273 4.35 -16.94 13.93
CA TRP A 273 3.40 -17.76 13.17
C TRP A 273 3.92 -18.32 11.85
N LYS A 274 5.08 -17.86 11.36
CA LYS A 274 5.65 -18.25 10.05
C LYS A 274 5.80 -19.78 9.86
N ASP A 275 5.92 -20.53 10.95
CA ASP A 275 6.13 -21.97 10.88
C ASP A 275 4.84 -22.76 10.65
N ARG A 276 3.68 -22.11 10.70
CA ARG A 276 2.37 -22.76 10.52
C ARG A 276 2.03 -23.05 9.05
N PRO A 277 2.01 -22.06 8.13
CA PRO A 277 1.68 -22.31 6.72
C PRO A 277 2.84 -22.97 5.98
N ASP A 278 2.56 -23.61 4.85
CA ASP A 278 3.56 -24.22 3.99
C ASP A 278 4.29 -23.18 3.13
N ALA A 279 3.61 -22.12 2.71
CA ALA A 279 4.22 -21.03 1.96
C ALA A 279 3.70 -19.67 2.42
N ILE A 280 4.54 -18.63 2.27
CA ILE A 280 4.21 -17.24 2.56
C ILE A 280 4.69 -16.39 1.38
N LEU A 281 3.75 -15.69 0.75
CA LEU A 281 3.98 -14.76 -0.35
C LEU A 281 3.67 -13.34 0.10
N LEU A 282 4.59 -12.42 -0.06
CA LEU A 282 4.37 -10.98 0.09
C LEU A 282 4.01 -10.41 -1.27
N ALA A 283 2.80 -9.83 -1.39
CA ALA A 283 2.25 -9.26 -2.60
C ALA A 283 2.10 -7.74 -2.52
#